data_28c1e834b8dfbc9885c1c86365aaae36
#
_entry.id   28c1e834b8dfbc9885c1c86365aaae36
#
_cell.length_a   1.000
_cell.length_b   1.000
_cell.length_c   1.000
_cell.angle_alpha   90.00
_cell.angle_beta   90.00
_cell.angle_gamma   90.00
#
_symmetry.space_group_name_H-M   'P 1'
#
loop_
_entity.id
_entity.type
_entity.pdbx_description
1 polymer ?
#
loop_
_entity_poly.entity_id
_entity_poly.type
_entity_poly.pdbx_seq_one_letter_code
_entity_poly.pdbx_strand_id
1 'polypeptide(L)'
;MNTQAYRTDATLDHKLATLGRLLINQEAARVVIPPMSNSSGFWFGGGNLTRDQHGNHYIVGRYRNVGDSRTGLGAGQRGLELAVFRSHDGCASFEKVLSLDKSELGVGERSVLSIEGSALEFADNEVRLLVSTEKSGIAYPEELQAYHKPGTGVWTIEEITSSTIEGLRSAERRTIIESSVPEHLHTKDPFIMPADGGRRRVGFCTHPFNWSSSNTSVATEVAPGRWDVQFGVMPRGDAWDVAIARGTAVLDLAVTGIPSVRGVRVLFYDGGECMRPLDEHANAKTRPRGYSCEELGGLAHLERVDPFSVRRVSRFEAAFVSPFGTGCSRYVDVLVDEDALIATWQQGQPDGSQPLVLNSVPLDTVREVLGEDR
;
A
#
# COMPACT_ATOMS: atom_id res chain seq x y z
N MET A 1 4.54 -19.02 -32.93
CA MET A 1 4.53 -17.97 -31.89
C MET A 1 3.86 -16.75 -32.48
N ASN A 2 2.80 -16.29 -31.86
CA ASN A 2 1.91 -15.26 -32.44
C ASN A 2 2.52 -13.87 -32.22
N THR A 3 3.20 -13.34 -33.23
CA THR A 3 3.85 -12.03 -33.23
C THR A 3 2.86 -10.86 -32.99
N GLN A 4 1.57 -11.08 -33.18
CA GLN A 4 0.52 -10.09 -32.99
C GLN A 4 0.19 -9.91 -31.48
N ALA A 5 0.25 -10.97 -30.67
CA ALA A 5 0.07 -10.89 -29.22
C ALA A 5 1.21 -10.12 -28.55
N TYR A 6 2.45 -10.29 -29.01
CA TYR A 6 3.61 -9.54 -28.47
C TYR A 6 3.58 -8.05 -28.81
N ARG A 7 3.06 -7.65 -29.97
CA ARG A 7 2.93 -6.22 -30.35
C ARG A 7 1.82 -5.52 -29.58
N THR A 8 0.67 -6.15 -29.37
CA THR A 8 -0.43 -5.62 -28.57
C THR A 8 -0.02 -5.40 -27.11
N ASP A 9 0.73 -6.31 -26.53
CA ASP A 9 1.21 -6.24 -25.16
C ASP A 9 2.20 -5.08 -24.93
N ALA A 10 3.17 -4.88 -25.84
CA ALA A 10 4.15 -3.79 -25.74
C ALA A 10 3.49 -2.41 -25.84
N THR A 11 2.43 -2.27 -26.65
CA THR A 11 1.65 -1.03 -26.75
C THR A 11 0.88 -0.75 -25.45
N LEU A 12 0.25 -1.77 -24.85
CA LEU A 12 -0.43 -1.63 -23.58
C LEU A 12 0.55 -1.26 -22.46
N ASP A 13 1.66 -1.98 -22.34
CA ASP A 13 2.69 -1.68 -21.34
C ASP A 13 3.19 -0.22 -21.45
N HIS A 14 3.38 0.27 -22.67
CA HIS A 14 3.78 1.66 -22.90
C HIS A 14 2.70 2.66 -22.44
N LYS A 15 1.43 2.42 -22.77
CA LYS A 15 0.30 3.23 -22.33
C LYS A 15 0.16 3.24 -20.81
N LEU A 16 0.27 2.08 -20.18
CA LEU A 16 0.22 1.95 -18.71
C LEU A 16 1.41 2.65 -18.04
N ALA A 17 2.61 2.52 -18.58
CA ALA A 17 3.79 3.24 -18.07
C ALA A 17 3.63 4.76 -18.21
N THR A 18 3.01 5.24 -19.29
CA THR A 18 2.72 6.66 -19.50
C THR A 18 1.66 7.16 -18.51
N LEU A 19 0.56 6.42 -18.34
CA LEU A 19 -0.45 6.71 -17.33
C LEU A 19 0.16 6.75 -15.92
N GLY A 20 0.98 5.76 -15.57
CA GLY A 20 1.65 5.73 -14.28
C GLY A 20 2.50 6.97 -14.02
N ARG A 21 3.32 7.41 -14.98
CA ARG A 21 4.13 8.64 -14.85
C ARG A 21 3.30 9.91 -14.74
N LEU A 22 2.14 9.97 -15.40
CA LEU A 22 1.22 11.11 -15.25
C LEU A 22 0.58 11.14 -13.87
N LEU A 23 0.12 10.00 -13.37
CA LEU A 23 -0.49 9.88 -12.04
C LEU A 23 0.51 10.15 -10.92
N ILE A 24 1.68 9.49 -10.98
CA ILE A 24 2.72 9.59 -9.96
C ILE A 24 3.79 10.59 -10.41
N ASN A 25 3.36 11.79 -10.73
CA ASN A 25 4.26 12.86 -11.13
C ASN A 25 4.95 13.45 -9.90
N GLN A 26 6.22 13.09 -9.71
CA GLN A 26 7.01 13.46 -8.53
C GLN A 26 7.22 14.97 -8.38
N GLU A 27 7.24 15.71 -9.47
CA GLU A 27 7.49 17.16 -9.50
C GLU A 27 6.18 17.98 -9.33
N ALA A 28 5.07 17.48 -9.87
CA ALA A 28 3.77 18.15 -9.79
C ALA A 28 3.05 17.85 -8.46
N ALA A 29 3.52 16.87 -7.70
CA ALA A 29 2.90 16.46 -6.46
C ALA A 29 2.96 17.56 -5.40
N ARG A 30 1.86 17.72 -4.66
CA ARG A 30 1.80 18.61 -3.49
C ARG A 30 1.69 17.80 -2.20
N VAL A 31 2.33 18.28 -1.15
CA VAL A 31 2.18 17.71 0.18
C VAL A 31 0.75 17.94 0.69
N VAL A 32 0.07 16.86 1.09
CA VAL A 32 -1.29 16.93 1.67
C VAL A 32 -1.29 16.63 3.17
N ILE A 33 -0.47 15.68 3.62
CA ILE A 33 -0.29 15.41 5.05
C ILE A 33 1.22 15.44 5.35
N PRO A 34 1.68 16.43 6.11
CA PRO A 34 3.08 16.49 6.52
C PRO A 34 3.41 15.44 7.59
N PRO A 35 4.67 15.02 7.73
CA PRO A 35 5.12 14.23 8.87
C PRO A 35 5.14 15.09 10.15
N MET A 36 5.37 14.48 11.31
CA MET A 36 5.48 15.20 12.57
C MET A 36 6.75 16.07 12.68
N SER A 37 7.76 15.80 11.85
CA SER A 37 8.99 16.60 11.75
C SER A 37 9.57 16.47 10.35
N ASN A 38 10.15 17.55 9.85
CA ASN A 38 10.84 17.60 8.55
C ASN A 38 12.27 17.09 8.70
N SER A 39 12.43 15.83 9.05
CA SER A 39 13.74 15.19 9.23
C SER A 39 13.69 13.71 8.93
N SER A 40 14.85 13.11 8.70
CA SER A 40 14.99 11.69 8.39
C SER A 40 14.36 10.80 9.48
N GLY A 41 13.63 9.77 9.05
CA GLY A 41 12.92 8.84 9.92
C GLY A 41 11.49 9.26 10.28
N PHE A 42 11.08 10.49 9.93
CA PHE A 42 9.70 10.96 10.14
C PHE A 42 8.91 10.88 8.84
N TRP A 43 7.72 10.27 8.89
CA TRP A 43 6.86 10.14 7.74
C TRP A 43 5.40 9.91 8.10
N PHE A 44 4.53 10.16 7.13
CA PHE A 44 3.12 9.79 7.17
C PHE A 44 2.76 9.03 5.89
N GLY A 45 2.05 7.92 6.02
CA GLY A 45 1.60 7.11 4.88
C GLY A 45 1.15 5.72 5.27
N GLY A 46 1.14 4.82 4.30
CA GLY A 46 0.72 3.43 4.50
C GLY A 46 -0.79 3.30 4.73
N GLY A 47 -1.55 4.05 3.94
CA GLY A 47 -3.01 4.01 3.91
C GLY A 47 -3.53 4.34 2.53
N ASN A 48 -4.78 4.75 2.42
CA ASN A 48 -5.44 5.06 1.16
C ASN A 48 -6.24 6.36 1.21
N LEU A 49 -6.59 6.85 0.03
CA LEU A 49 -7.57 7.90 -0.23
C LEU A 49 -8.90 7.24 -0.62
N THR A 50 -10.00 7.64 0.01
CA THR A 50 -11.34 7.15 -0.31
C THR A 50 -12.37 8.27 -0.26
N ARG A 51 -13.59 8.02 -0.71
CA ARG A 51 -14.69 9.01 -0.76
C ARG A 51 -15.94 8.41 -0.17
N ASP A 52 -16.67 9.21 0.62
CA ASP A 52 -17.99 8.83 1.13
C ASP A 52 -19.10 9.14 0.10
N GLN A 53 -20.31 8.71 0.40
CA GLN A 53 -21.51 8.94 -0.42
C GLN A 53 -21.93 10.43 -0.51
N HIS A 54 -21.38 11.29 0.35
CA HIS A 54 -21.64 12.72 0.38
C HIS A 54 -20.60 13.54 -0.39
N GLY A 55 -19.62 12.87 -0.99
CA GLY A 55 -18.55 13.50 -1.77
C GLY A 55 -17.36 13.99 -0.93
N ASN A 56 -17.33 13.72 0.37
CA ASN A 56 -16.16 14.04 1.19
C ASN A 56 -15.04 13.04 0.92
N HIS A 57 -13.82 13.53 0.84
CA HIS A 57 -12.64 12.68 0.69
C HIS A 57 -12.00 12.40 2.05
N TYR A 58 -11.48 11.19 2.20
CA TYR A 58 -10.81 10.77 3.42
C TYR A 58 -9.46 10.14 3.11
N ILE A 59 -8.46 10.49 3.90
CA ILE A 59 -7.16 9.84 3.93
C ILE A 59 -7.00 9.13 5.26
N VAL A 60 -6.67 7.85 5.23
CA VAL A 60 -6.18 7.12 6.39
C VAL A 60 -4.69 6.88 6.24
N GLY A 61 -3.97 6.82 7.33
CA GLY A 61 -2.54 6.49 7.35
C GLY A 61 -1.98 6.55 8.76
N ARG A 62 -0.70 6.30 8.89
CA ARG A 62 -0.04 6.32 10.17
C ARG A 62 1.17 7.25 10.19
N TYR A 63 1.45 7.76 11.37
CA TYR A 63 2.69 8.48 11.65
C TYR A 63 3.78 7.53 12.12
N ARG A 64 4.99 7.80 11.66
CA ARG A 64 6.20 7.20 12.17
C ARG A 64 7.21 8.29 12.54
N ASN A 65 7.82 8.10 13.71
CA ASN A 65 8.95 8.89 14.18
C ASN A 65 10.23 8.07 14.07
N VAL A 66 11.36 8.68 14.38
CA VAL A 66 12.66 8.01 14.47
C VAL A 66 12.58 6.79 15.39
N GLY A 67 13.10 5.69 14.95
CA GLY A 67 13.16 4.43 15.70
C GLY A 67 13.53 3.27 14.79
N ASP A 68 14.32 2.33 15.29
CA ASP A 68 14.75 1.17 14.51
C ASP A 68 13.86 -0.05 14.82
N SER A 69 12.93 -0.32 13.91
CA SER A 69 12.02 -1.47 14.02
C SER A 69 12.70 -2.82 13.76
N ARG A 70 13.88 -2.84 13.14
CA ARG A 70 14.58 -4.07 12.72
C ARG A 70 15.31 -4.74 13.88
N THR A 71 15.77 -3.95 14.82
CA THR A 71 16.48 -4.44 16.01
C THR A 71 15.58 -4.57 17.22
N GLY A 72 14.31 -4.16 17.14
CA GLY A 72 13.41 -4.02 18.28
C GLY A 72 13.69 -2.78 19.14
N LEU A 73 14.81 -2.09 18.94
CA LEU A 73 15.10 -0.83 19.60
C LEU A 73 14.19 0.27 19.07
N GLY A 74 13.77 1.17 19.93
CA GLY A 74 12.83 2.23 19.56
C GLY A 74 11.42 1.74 19.21
N ALA A 75 11.04 0.52 19.58
CA ALA A 75 9.72 -0.07 19.34
C ALA A 75 8.59 0.86 19.79
N GLY A 76 8.75 1.58 20.89
CA GLY A 76 7.80 2.56 21.39
C GLY A 76 7.61 3.79 20.48
N GLN A 77 8.54 4.08 19.58
CA GLN A 77 8.54 5.24 18.71
C GLN A 77 8.10 4.95 17.27
N ARG A 78 7.84 3.70 16.93
CA ARG A 78 7.33 3.29 15.62
C ARG A 78 5.83 3.01 15.66
N GLY A 79 5.14 3.31 14.55
CA GLY A 79 3.71 3.03 14.41
C GLY A 79 2.90 3.57 15.60
N LEU A 80 3.04 4.87 15.91
CA LEU A 80 2.51 5.48 17.12
C LEU A 80 1.03 5.81 17.02
N GLU A 81 0.62 6.33 15.87
CA GLU A 81 -0.69 6.91 15.65
C GLU A 81 -1.20 6.53 14.26
N LEU A 82 -2.41 5.98 14.22
CA LEU A 82 -3.23 5.92 13.02
C LEU A 82 -4.11 7.15 13.02
N ALA A 83 -4.13 7.88 11.90
CA ALA A 83 -4.94 9.08 11.75
C ALA A 83 -5.84 8.99 10.53
N VAL A 84 -7.07 9.53 10.65
CA VAL A 84 -7.99 9.75 9.53
C VAL A 84 -8.16 11.24 9.36
N PHE A 85 -8.01 11.68 8.11
CA PHE A 85 -8.20 13.06 7.70
C PHE A 85 -9.38 13.15 6.74
N ARG A 86 -10.10 14.27 6.76
CA ARG A 86 -11.25 14.56 5.90
C ARG A 86 -11.02 15.84 5.11
N SER A 87 -11.48 15.85 3.87
CA SER A 87 -11.54 17.00 2.99
C SER A 87 -12.97 17.22 2.49
N HIS A 88 -13.44 18.45 2.53
CA HIS A 88 -14.74 18.89 1.98
C HIS A 88 -14.60 19.69 0.69
N ASP A 89 -13.37 19.93 0.23
CA ASP A 89 -13.00 20.89 -0.81
C ASP A 89 -12.27 20.23 -2.00
N GLY A 90 -12.59 18.97 -2.29
CA GLY A 90 -11.98 18.24 -3.43
C GLY A 90 -10.49 17.97 -3.21
N CYS A 91 -10.11 17.59 -2.03
CA CYS A 91 -8.73 17.32 -1.61
C CYS A 91 -7.82 18.55 -1.53
N ALA A 92 -8.34 19.80 -1.61
CA ALA A 92 -7.51 20.99 -1.50
C ALA A 92 -6.89 21.13 -0.09
N SER A 93 -7.65 20.82 0.95
CA SER A 93 -7.19 20.78 2.33
C SER A 93 -7.73 19.55 3.08
N PHE A 94 -7.06 19.19 4.17
CA PHE A 94 -7.44 18.05 5.01
C PHE A 94 -7.39 18.41 6.49
N GLU A 95 -8.44 18.05 7.22
CA GLU A 95 -8.52 18.15 8.68
C GLU A 95 -8.46 16.77 9.33
N LYS A 96 -7.75 16.62 10.44
CA LYS A 96 -7.72 15.35 11.20
C LYS A 96 -9.03 15.18 11.96
N VAL A 97 -9.76 14.09 11.65
CA VAL A 97 -11.06 13.78 12.25
C VAL A 97 -11.03 12.58 13.21
N LEU A 98 -10.01 11.72 13.10
CA LEU A 98 -9.80 10.60 14.03
C LEU A 98 -8.31 10.39 14.25
N SER A 99 -7.95 10.02 15.47
CA SER A 99 -6.62 9.59 15.86
C SER A 99 -6.76 8.39 16.80
N LEU A 100 -6.10 7.29 16.50
CA LEU A 100 -6.06 6.09 17.33
C LEU A 100 -4.61 5.75 17.66
N ASP A 101 -4.33 5.53 18.94
CA ASP A 101 -3.04 5.07 19.40
C ASP A 101 -2.98 3.54 19.54
N LYS A 102 -1.82 3.02 19.90
CA LYS A 102 -1.60 1.58 20.05
C LYS A 102 -2.49 0.93 21.09
N SER A 103 -2.82 1.63 22.18
CA SER A 103 -3.64 1.09 23.28
C SER A 103 -5.10 0.91 22.86
N GLU A 104 -5.53 1.67 21.85
CA GLU A 104 -6.89 1.63 21.32
C GLU A 104 -7.09 0.55 20.25
N LEU A 105 -6.03 -0.12 19.78
CA LEU A 105 -6.08 -1.10 18.68
C LEU A 105 -5.80 -2.54 19.12
N GLY A 106 -5.75 -2.80 20.42
CA GLY A 106 -5.62 -4.14 20.96
C GLY A 106 -6.81 -5.04 20.62
N VAL A 107 -6.60 -6.37 20.55
CA VAL A 107 -7.64 -7.37 20.33
C VAL A 107 -7.58 -8.42 21.44
N GLY A 108 -8.61 -8.53 22.28
CA GLY A 108 -8.59 -9.37 23.45
C GLY A 108 -7.41 -9.03 24.38
N GLU A 109 -6.59 -9.99 24.71
CA GLU A 109 -5.40 -9.81 25.55
C GLU A 109 -4.13 -9.42 24.75
N ARG A 110 -4.23 -9.36 23.43
CA ARG A 110 -3.11 -9.03 22.54
C ARG A 110 -2.92 -7.51 22.44
N SER A 111 -1.86 -6.98 23.02
CA SER A 111 -1.51 -5.55 22.93
C SER A 111 -0.74 -5.23 21.65
N VAL A 112 -0.86 -3.98 21.20
CA VAL A 112 -0.20 -3.49 19.98
C VAL A 112 1.18 -2.94 20.28
N LEU A 113 2.19 -3.45 19.60
CA LEU A 113 3.57 -2.97 19.66
C LEU A 113 3.86 -1.89 18.60
N SER A 114 3.22 -2.00 17.44
CA SER A 114 3.35 -1.04 16.33
C SER A 114 2.13 -1.07 15.44
N ILE A 115 1.74 0.10 14.91
CA ILE A 115 0.72 0.25 13.87
C ILE A 115 1.44 0.30 12.52
N GLU A 116 0.94 -0.42 11.52
CA GLU A 116 1.44 -0.37 10.13
C GLU A 116 0.33 0.04 9.16
N GLY A 117 0.36 -0.44 7.92
CA GLY A 117 -0.56 -0.04 6.87
C GLY A 117 -2.03 -0.24 7.22
N SER A 118 -2.85 0.60 6.65
CA SER A 118 -4.30 0.63 6.87
C SER A 118 -5.05 0.92 5.57
N ALA A 119 -6.32 0.58 5.52
CA ALA A 119 -7.22 0.97 4.43
C ALA A 119 -8.60 1.30 4.97
N LEU A 120 -9.20 2.36 4.44
CA LEU A 120 -10.54 2.84 4.79
C LEU A 120 -11.47 2.62 3.61
N GLU A 121 -12.66 2.09 3.87
CA GLU A 121 -13.71 1.85 2.88
C GLU A 121 -15.05 2.36 3.39
N PHE A 122 -15.82 3.01 2.52
CA PHE A 122 -17.24 3.33 2.78
C PHE A 122 -18.10 2.43 1.90
N ALA A 123 -18.92 1.60 2.51
CA ALA A 123 -19.82 0.68 1.82
C ALA A 123 -21.05 0.38 2.70
N ASP A 124 -22.22 0.18 2.09
CA ASP A 124 -23.44 -0.27 2.77
C ASP A 124 -23.86 0.61 3.96
N ASN A 125 -23.64 1.93 3.90
CA ASN A 125 -23.82 2.90 4.99
C ASN A 125 -22.95 2.65 6.22
N GLU A 126 -21.85 1.94 6.04
CA GLU A 126 -20.84 1.68 7.07
C GLU A 126 -19.50 2.25 6.62
N VAL A 127 -18.66 2.54 7.59
CA VAL A 127 -17.23 2.77 7.40
C VAL A 127 -16.47 1.57 7.96
N ARG A 128 -15.56 1.02 7.17
CA ARG A 128 -14.70 -0.10 7.52
C ARG A 128 -13.26 0.34 7.50
N LEU A 129 -12.57 0.14 8.60
CA LEU A 129 -11.14 0.37 8.73
C LEU A 129 -10.44 -0.98 8.83
N LEU A 130 -9.57 -1.26 7.87
CA LEU A 130 -8.59 -2.33 7.95
C LEU A 130 -7.29 -1.73 8.49
N VAL A 131 -6.68 -2.38 9.46
CA VAL A 131 -5.39 -1.94 10.01
C VAL A 131 -4.51 -3.13 10.33
N SER A 132 -3.25 -3.08 9.91
CA SER A 132 -2.27 -4.06 10.35
C SER A 132 -1.52 -3.56 11.58
N THR A 133 -1.42 -4.44 12.56
CA THR A 133 -0.73 -4.13 13.81
C THR A 133 0.18 -5.28 14.23
N GLU A 134 1.32 -4.95 14.82
CA GLU A 134 2.18 -5.92 15.47
C GLU A 134 1.64 -6.24 16.85
N LYS A 135 1.36 -7.50 17.10
CA LYS A 135 0.76 -7.99 18.34
C LYS A 135 1.78 -8.67 19.23
N SER A 136 1.78 -8.31 20.52
CA SER A 136 2.39 -9.14 21.55
C SER A 136 1.54 -10.39 21.81
N GLY A 137 2.15 -11.42 22.42
CA GLY A 137 1.42 -12.60 22.84
C GLY A 137 1.05 -13.61 21.75
N ILE A 138 1.49 -13.39 20.51
CA ILE A 138 1.43 -14.39 19.43
C ILE A 138 2.78 -15.08 19.38
N ALA A 139 2.81 -16.38 19.67
CA ALA A 139 4.04 -17.17 19.64
C ALA A 139 4.47 -17.48 18.20
N TYR A 140 5.77 -17.48 17.97
CA TYR A 140 6.33 -18.12 16.78
C TYR A 140 6.11 -19.63 16.87
N PRO A 141 6.06 -20.35 15.73
CA PRO A 141 6.18 -21.81 15.74
C PRO A 141 7.40 -22.26 16.57
N GLU A 142 7.28 -23.36 17.30
CA GLU A 142 8.28 -23.80 18.30
C GLU A 142 9.69 -23.87 17.69
N GLU A 143 9.82 -24.45 16.52
CA GLU A 143 11.07 -24.61 15.77
C GLU A 143 11.68 -23.29 15.30
N LEU A 144 10.93 -22.18 15.33
CA LEU A 144 11.35 -20.86 14.86
C LEU A 144 11.57 -19.84 15.98
N GLN A 145 11.40 -20.24 17.25
CA GLN A 145 11.54 -19.35 18.41
C GLN A 145 12.89 -18.62 18.47
N ALA A 146 13.97 -19.25 17.99
CA ALA A 146 15.31 -18.67 17.95
C ALA A 146 15.41 -17.43 17.03
N TYR A 147 14.48 -17.26 16.10
CA TYR A 147 14.42 -16.11 15.19
C TYR A 147 13.55 -14.95 15.71
N HIS A 148 12.81 -15.18 16.81
CA HIS A 148 11.98 -14.15 17.40
C HIS A 148 12.85 -13.08 18.06
N LYS A 149 12.82 -11.87 17.53
CA LYS A 149 13.61 -10.74 18.05
C LYS A 149 12.97 -10.19 19.33
N PRO A 150 13.76 -9.89 20.37
CA PRO A 150 13.25 -9.24 21.57
C PRO A 150 12.50 -7.94 21.27
N GLY A 151 11.34 -7.72 21.89
CA GLY A 151 10.54 -6.51 21.71
C GLY A 151 9.76 -6.44 20.40
N THR A 152 9.72 -7.54 19.66
CA THR A 152 8.88 -7.67 18.45
C THR A 152 7.78 -8.70 18.67
N GLY A 153 6.80 -8.72 17.76
CA GLY A 153 5.66 -9.64 17.77
C GLY A 153 5.32 -10.15 16.39
N VAL A 154 4.10 -10.59 16.22
CA VAL A 154 3.56 -11.05 14.94
C VAL A 154 2.53 -10.06 14.43
N TRP A 155 2.57 -9.79 13.12
CA TRP A 155 1.67 -8.88 12.44
C TRP A 155 0.41 -9.59 11.99
N THR A 156 -0.73 -8.95 12.27
CA THR A 156 -2.06 -9.39 11.88
C THR A 156 -2.84 -8.22 11.27
N ILE A 157 -3.95 -8.49 10.59
CA ILE A 157 -4.84 -7.46 10.03
C ILE A 157 -6.18 -7.55 10.74
N GLU A 158 -6.60 -6.41 11.28
CA GLU A 158 -7.87 -6.23 11.97
C GLU A 158 -8.86 -5.45 11.10
N GLU A 159 -10.14 -5.77 11.27
CA GLU A 159 -11.26 -4.99 10.76
C GLU A 159 -12.00 -4.33 11.93
N ILE A 160 -12.32 -3.06 11.74
CA ILE A 160 -13.13 -2.24 12.65
C ILE A 160 -14.26 -1.64 11.81
N THR A 161 -15.51 -1.87 12.17
CA THR A 161 -16.67 -1.41 11.43
C THR A 161 -17.57 -0.52 12.30
N SER A 162 -18.02 0.59 11.74
CA SER A 162 -18.91 1.54 12.41
C SER A 162 -19.80 2.24 11.39
N SER A 163 -20.86 2.91 11.85
CA SER A 163 -21.67 3.79 11.02
C SER A 163 -21.03 5.16 10.76
N THR A 164 -20.03 5.56 11.55
CA THR A 164 -19.33 6.85 11.42
C THR A 164 -17.83 6.70 11.68
N ILE A 165 -17.04 7.67 11.21
CA ILE A 165 -15.58 7.73 11.46
C ILE A 165 -15.30 7.78 12.96
N GLU A 166 -16.01 8.62 13.72
CA GLU A 166 -15.81 8.78 15.16
C GLU A 166 -16.15 7.49 15.93
N GLY A 167 -17.16 6.74 15.45
CA GLY A 167 -17.59 5.48 16.03
C GLY A 167 -16.55 4.36 15.92
N LEU A 168 -15.59 4.45 14.99
CA LEU A 168 -14.47 3.50 14.87
C LEU A 168 -13.66 3.41 16.18
N ARG A 169 -13.59 4.48 16.97
CA ARG A 169 -12.87 4.47 18.25
C ARG A 169 -13.41 3.45 19.25
N SER A 170 -14.72 3.31 19.33
CA SER A 170 -15.39 2.42 20.29
C SER A 170 -15.88 1.10 19.69
N ALA A 171 -15.80 0.94 18.36
CA ALA A 171 -16.24 -0.25 17.68
C ALA A 171 -15.34 -1.47 18.01
N GLU A 172 -15.89 -2.67 17.87
CA GLU A 172 -15.16 -3.92 18.06
C GLU A 172 -14.00 -4.06 17.05
N ARG A 173 -12.87 -4.60 17.51
CA ARG A 173 -11.70 -4.95 16.69
C ARG A 173 -11.73 -6.46 16.47
N ARG A 174 -11.71 -6.89 15.22
CA ARG A 174 -11.72 -8.30 14.88
C ARG A 174 -10.53 -8.62 13.98
N THR A 175 -9.69 -9.57 14.37
CA THR A 175 -8.66 -10.10 13.48
C THR A 175 -9.32 -10.84 12.32
N ILE A 176 -9.05 -10.44 11.10
CA ILE A 176 -9.58 -11.04 9.87
C ILE A 176 -8.52 -11.82 9.08
N ILE A 177 -7.25 -11.44 9.21
CA ILE A 177 -6.14 -12.11 8.54
C ILE A 177 -5.01 -12.28 9.55
N GLU A 178 -4.64 -13.54 9.82
CA GLU A 178 -3.45 -13.95 10.55
C GLU A 178 -2.88 -15.21 9.88
N SER A 179 -1.61 -15.51 10.12
CA SER A 179 -0.95 -16.69 9.55
C SER A 179 -0.05 -17.37 10.55
N SER A 180 -0.04 -18.70 10.49
CA SER A 180 0.95 -19.55 11.17
C SER A 180 1.95 -20.19 10.20
N VAL A 181 1.84 -19.86 8.90
CA VAL A 181 2.73 -20.37 7.86
C VAL A 181 4.08 -19.65 7.95
N PRO A 182 5.20 -20.33 8.17
CA PRO A 182 6.51 -19.68 8.38
C PRO A 182 6.93 -18.71 7.29
N GLU A 183 6.65 -19.02 6.04
CA GLU A 183 6.97 -18.19 4.87
C GLU A 183 6.09 -16.94 4.75
N HIS A 184 4.98 -16.90 5.50
CA HIS A 184 3.95 -15.85 5.46
C HIS A 184 3.49 -15.46 6.87
N LEU A 185 4.36 -15.59 7.88
CA LEU A 185 3.99 -15.43 9.29
C LEU A 185 3.45 -14.04 9.62
N HIS A 186 4.01 -13.01 9.02
CA HIS A 186 3.60 -11.63 9.25
C HIS A 186 2.70 -11.15 8.12
N THR A 187 1.47 -10.74 8.42
CA THR A 187 0.50 -10.19 7.46
C THR A 187 0.35 -8.69 7.69
N LYS A 188 0.57 -7.86 6.64
CA LYS A 188 0.69 -6.40 6.77
C LYS A 188 0.09 -5.65 5.59
N ASP A 189 -0.07 -4.33 5.81
CA ASP A 189 -0.32 -3.32 4.78
C ASP A 189 -1.51 -3.70 3.86
N PRO A 190 -2.74 -3.78 4.44
CA PRO A 190 -3.94 -4.09 3.66
C PRO A 190 -4.27 -2.97 2.69
N PHE A 191 -4.79 -3.34 1.51
CA PHE A 191 -5.37 -2.43 0.53
C PHE A 191 -6.66 -3.01 -0.04
N ILE A 192 -7.60 -2.15 -0.40
CA ILE A 192 -8.88 -2.56 -0.97
C ILE A 192 -8.68 -2.95 -2.43
N MET A 193 -9.21 -4.09 -2.81
CA MET A 193 -9.21 -4.56 -4.19
C MET A 193 -10.62 -4.47 -4.78
N PRO A 194 -10.77 -4.27 -6.09
CA PRO A 194 -12.06 -4.37 -6.74
C PRO A 194 -12.73 -5.71 -6.44
N ALA A 195 -14.00 -5.66 -6.04
CA ALA A 195 -14.78 -6.86 -5.75
C ALA A 195 -14.87 -7.79 -6.97
N ASP A 196 -15.02 -9.07 -6.72
CA ASP A 196 -15.22 -10.08 -7.77
C ASP A 196 -16.47 -10.91 -7.47
N GLY A 197 -17.42 -10.87 -8.39
CA GLY A 197 -18.70 -11.54 -8.20
C GLY A 197 -19.44 -11.10 -6.93
N GLY A 198 -19.29 -9.83 -6.52
CA GLY A 198 -19.86 -9.27 -5.29
C GLY A 198 -19.10 -9.64 -4.00
N ARG A 199 -18.00 -10.39 -4.09
CA ARG A 199 -17.17 -10.75 -2.93
C ARG A 199 -16.13 -9.68 -2.66
N ARG A 200 -15.99 -9.28 -1.41
CA ARG A 200 -14.92 -8.39 -0.96
C ARG A 200 -13.57 -9.06 -1.13
N ARG A 201 -12.58 -8.27 -1.53
CA ARG A 201 -11.19 -8.68 -1.62
C ARG A 201 -10.28 -7.67 -0.95
N VAL A 202 -9.31 -8.19 -0.23
CA VAL A 202 -8.26 -7.41 0.42
C VAL A 202 -6.92 -7.93 -0.07
N GLY A 203 -6.15 -7.05 -0.71
CA GLY A 203 -4.75 -7.30 -0.96
C GLY A 203 -3.94 -6.93 0.29
N PHE A 204 -2.84 -7.63 0.51
CA PHE A 204 -1.95 -7.34 1.63
C PHE A 204 -0.55 -7.91 1.37
N CYS A 205 0.43 -7.49 2.15
CA CYS A 205 1.76 -8.08 2.07
C CYS A 205 2.01 -9.09 3.17
N THR A 206 2.91 -10.04 2.89
CA THR A 206 3.40 -10.99 3.89
C THR A 206 4.92 -10.95 3.97
N HIS A 207 5.43 -11.23 5.17
CA HIS A 207 6.85 -11.48 5.40
C HIS A 207 7.04 -12.85 6.03
N PRO A 208 8.13 -13.57 5.71
CA PRO A 208 8.51 -14.76 6.43
C PRO A 208 8.97 -14.41 7.86
N PHE A 209 9.04 -15.45 8.69
CA PHE A 209 9.46 -15.34 10.09
C PHE A 209 10.79 -14.59 10.29
N ASN A 210 11.72 -14.68 9.34
CA ASN A 210 13.05 -14.06 9.38
C ASN A 210 13.14 -12.72 8.65
N TRP A 211 12.04 -12.19 8.12
CA TRP A 211 11.98 -10.89 7.40
C TRP A 211 12.89 -10.79 6.17
N SER A 212 13.21 -11.89 5.52
CA SER A 212 14.13 -11.90 4.37
C SER A 212 13.52 -11.33 3.09
N SER A 213 12.19 -11.27 3.02
CA SER A 213 11.46 -10.81 1.84
C SER A 213 10.07 -10.31 2.18
N SER A 214 9.41 -9.69 1.20
CA SER A 214 8.00 -9.30 1.28
C SER A 214 7.29 -9.64 -0.02
N ASN A 215 6.06 -10.20 0.08
CA ASN A 215 5.28 -10.67 -1.06
C ASN A 215 3.85 -10.13 -0.98
N THR A 216 3.18 -10.04 -2.13
CA THR A 216 1.75 -9.71 -2.19
C THR A 216 0.91 -10.97 -2.02
N SER A 217 -0.15 -10.86 -1.25
CA SER A 217 -1.16 -11.88 -0.99
C SER A 217 -2.55 -11.29 -1.13
N VAL A 218 -3.57 -12.14 -1.28
CA VAL A 218 -4.96 -11.71 -1.41
C VAL A 218 -5.85 -12.56 -0.52
N ALA A 219 -6.76 -11.90 0.18
CA ALA A 219 -7.86 -12.54 0.90
C ALA A 219 -9.18 -12.22 0.21
N THR A 220 -10.03 -13.24 0.04
CA THR A 220 -11.39 -13.11 -0.52
C THR A 220 -12.40 -13.50 0.55
N GLU A 221 -13.38 -12.66 0.82
CA GLU A 221 -14.44 -12.99 1.76
C GLU A 221 -15.43 -13.96 1.11
N VAL A 222 -15.40 -15.23 1.53
CA VAL A 222 -16.21 -16.31 0.97
C VAL A 222 -17.55 -16.46 1.69
N ALA A 223 -17.66 -15.95 2.91
CA ALA A 223 -18.86 -15.78 3.69
C ALA A 223 -18.62 -14.68 4.73
N PRO A 224 -19.64 -14.05 5.32
CA PRO A 224 -19.45 -12.98 6.32
C PRO A 224 -18.42 -13.35 7.38
N GLY A 225 -17.31 -12.61 7.42
CA GLY A 225 -16.21 -12.81 8.35
C GLY A 225 -15.34 -14.06 8.10
N ARG A 226 -15.56 -14.81 7.02
CA ARG A 226 -14.73 -15.95 6.63
C ARG A 226 -13.95 -15.65 5.36
N TRP A 227 -12.65 -15.63 5.49
CA TRP A 227 -11.72 -15.27 4.42
C TRP A 227 -10.98 -16.50 3.89
N ASP A 228 -10.89 -16.61 2.57
CA ASP A 228 -10.01 -17.52 1.85
C ASP A 228 -8.76 -16.76 1.46
N VAL A 229 -7.59 -17.26 1.86
CA VAL A 229 -6.32 -16.55 1.71
C VAL A 229 -5.42 -17.25 0.70
N GLN A 230 -4.96 -16.50 -0.29
CA GLN A 230 -3.99 -16.92 -1.27
C GLN A 230 -2.68 -16.16 -1.08
N PHE A 231 -1.65 -16.85 -0.63
CA PHE A 231 -0.34 -16.27 -0.40
C PHE A 231 0.50 -16.19 -1.68
N GLY A 232 1.34 -15.15 -1.77
CA GLY A 232 2.35 -15.03 -2.81
C GLY A 232 1.80 -14.90 -4.23
N VAL A 233 0.64 -14.24 -4.41
CA VAL A 233 -0.02 -14.07 -5.72
C VAL A 233 0.80 -13.24 -6.72
N MET A 234 1.66 -12.35 -6.25
CA MET A 234 2.64 -11.65 -7.07
C MET A 234 4.03 -12.22 -6.74
N PRO A 235 4.67 -12.94 -7.65
CA PRO A 235 6.03 -13.41 -7.45
C PRO A 235 6.98 -12.21 -7.41
N ARG A 236 8.05 -12.32 -6.65
CA ARG A 236 9.14 -11.33 -6.65
C ARG A 236 9.80 -11.29 -8.03
N GLY A 237 10.34 -10.13 -8.37
CA GLY A 237 11.03 -9.94 -9.64
C GLY A 237 12.46 -10.50 -9.64
N ASP A 238 13.12 -10.30 -10.75
CA ASP A 238 14.48 -10.78 -11.02
C ASP A 238 15.47 -9.63 -11.28
N ALA A 239 15.04 -8.37 -11.14
CA ALA A 239 15.88 -7.21 -11.43
C ALA A 239 16.00 -6.27 -10.22
N TRP A 240 14.97 -5.48 -9.89
CA TRP A 240 15.02 -4.43 -8.88
C TRP A 240 14.09 -4.69 -7.67
N ASP A 241 13.14 -5.60 -7.79
CA ASP A 241 12.13 -5.96 -6.78
C ASP A 241 12.30 -7.41 -6.29
N VAL A 242 13.55 -7.86 -6.19
CA VAL A 242 13.92 -9.25 -5.84
C VAL A 242 13.70 -9.60 -4.36
N ALA A 243 13.63 -8.60 -3.48
CA ALA A 243 13.36 -8.82 -2.06
C ALA A 243 11.97 -8.32 -1.66
N ILE A 244 11.47 -7.27 -2.27
CA ILE A 244 10.20 -6.63 -1.95
C ILE A 244 9.35 -6.58 -3.22
N ALA A 245 8.12 -7.13 -3.15
CA ALA A 245 7.09 -7.02 -4.17
C ALA A 245 5.72 -6.96 -3.48
N ARG A 246 5.31 -5.77 -3.03
CA ARG A 246 4.12 -5.52 -2.21
C ARG A 246 3.11 -4.67 -2.96
N GLY A 247 1.96 -5.25 -3.30
CA GLY A 247 0.83 -4.48 -3.83
C GLY A 247 0.37 -3.40 -2.84
N THR A 248 -0.06 -2.27 -3.37
CA THR A 248 -0.54 -1.12 -2.58
C THR A 248 -1.90 -0.62 -3.03
N ALA A 249 -2.22 -0.74 -4.33
CA ALA A 249 -3.52 -0.38 -4.87
C ALA A 249 -3.81 -1.12 -6.19
N VAL A 250 -5.09 -1.28 -6.51
CA VAL A 250 -5.56 -1.80 -7.80
C VAL A 250 -6.56 -0.84 -8.42
N LEU A 251 -6.24 -0.31 -9.59
CA LEU A 251 -7.13 0.51 -10.42
C LEU A 251 -7.76 -0.34 -11.53
N ASP A 252 -9.09 -0.48 -11.54
CA ASP A 252 -9.81 -1.12 -12.65
C ASP A 252 -10.04 -0.11 -13.77
N LEU A 253 -9.38 -0.29 -14.91
CA LEU A 253 -9.47 0.64 -16.04
C LEU A 253 -10.85 0.64 -16.74
N ALA A 254 -11.76 -0.25 -16.37
CA ALA A 254 -13.14 -0.21 -16.85
C ALA A 254 -13.82 1.14 -16.54
N VAL A 255 -13.41 1.82 -15.47
CA VAL A 255 -13.92 3.13 -15.06
C VAL A 255 -13.64 4.25 -16.08
N THR A 256 -12.61 4.07 -16.93
CA THR A 256 -12.27 5.04 -17.97
C THR A 256 -13.28 5.05 -19.13
N GLY A 257 -14.08 4.00 -19.26
CA GLY A 257 -15.01 3.81 -20.37
C GLY A 257 -14.35 3.41 -21.70
N ILE A 258 -13.03 3.18 -21.73
CA ILE A 258 -12.26 2.84 -22.94
C ILE A 258 -12.38 1.34 -23.22
N PRO A 259 -12.92 0.90 -24.38
CA PRO A 259 -13.13 -0.50 -24.67
C PRO A 259 -11.85 -1.35 -24.69
N SER A 260 -10.75 -0.82 -25.21
CA SER A 260 -9.46 -1.53 -25.38
C SER A 260 -8.80 -1.93 -24.05
N VAL A 261 -9.12 -1.24 -22.96
CA VAL A 261 -8.57 -1.53 -21.60
C VAL A 261 -9.62 -2.03 -20.61
N ARG A 262 -10.84 -2.36 -21.07
CA ARG A 262 -11.97 -2.75 -20.21
C ARG A 262 -11.71 -3.97 -19.31
N GLY A 263 -10.83 -4.87 -19.71
CA GLY A 263 -10.47 -6.06 -18.95
C GLY A 263 -9.20 -5.92 -18.11
N VAL A 264 -8.56 -4.75 -18.13
CA VAL A 264 -7.26 -4.50 -17.52
C VAL A 264 -7.42 -3.87 -16.14
N ARG A 265 -6.71 -4.39 -15.17
CA ARG A 265 -6.51 -3.77 -13.86
C ARG A 265 -5.04 -3.42 -13.67
N VAL A 266 -4.77 -2.22 -13.22
CA VAL A 266 -3.41 -1.76 -12.91
C VAL A 266 -3.13 -2.03 -11.44
N LEU A 267 -2.05 -2.75 -11.16
CA LEU A 267 -1.53 -2.97 -9.81
C LEU A 267 -0.35 -2.02 -9.58
N PHE A 268 -0.47 -1.16 -8.59
CA PHE A 268 0.65 -0.40 -8.04
C PHE A 268 1.30 -1.23 -6.93
N TYR A 269 2.62 -1.21 -6.84
CA TYR A 269 3.33 -1.99 -5.84
C TYR A 269 4.63 -1.34 -5.41
N ASP A 270 5.05 -1.63 -4.20
CA ASP A 270 6.37 -1.28 -3.69
C ASP A 270 7.35 -2.41 -4.00
N GLY A 271 8.51 -2.04 -4.48
CA GLY A 271 9.59 -2.97 -4.78
C GLY A 271 10.92 -2.53 -4.17
N GLY A 272 11.83 -3.48 -4.01
CA GLY A 272 13.18 -3.21 -3.51
C GLY A 272 14.11 -4.41 -3.70
N GLU A 273 15.41 -4.13 -3.80
CA GLU A 273 16.44 -5.15 -4.04
C GLU A 273 16.86 -5.88 -2.77
N CYS A 274 16.72 -5.25 -1.63
CA CYS A 274 17.06 -5.87 -0.34
C CYS A 274 16.33 -5.20 0.81
N MET A 275 16.30 -5.86 1.97
CA MET A 275 15.74 -5.34 3.22
C MET A 275 16.87 -5.02 4.20
N ARG A 276 17.76 -4.11 3.81
CA ARG A 276 18.91 -3.72 4.63
C ARG A 276 18.63 -2.49 5.50
N PRO A 277 19.49 -2.22 6.49
CA PRO A 277 19.46 -1.00 7.28
C PRO A 277 19.51 0.29 6.44
N LEU A 278 18.75 1.32 6.84
CA LEU A 278 18.70 2.60 6.12
C LEU A 278 20.04 3.32 6.03
N ASP A 279 20.92 3.17 7.03
CA ASP A 279 22.27 3.73 7.03
C ASP A 279 23.17 3.16 5.92
N GLU A 280 22.94 1.89 5.55
CA GLU A 280 23.59 1.30 4.37
C GLU A 280 23.00 1.81 3.05
N HIS A 281 21.86 2.47 3.10
CA HIS A 281 21.12 2.94 1.95
C HIS A 281 21.24 4.44 1.68
N ALA A 282 21.83 5.20 2.58
CA ALA A 282 21.93 6.66 2.44
C ALA A 282 22.44 7.11 1.06
N ASN A 283 23.20 6.24 0.37
CA ASN A 283 23.72 6.47 -0.97
C ASN A 283 23.14 5.52 -2.05
N ALA A 284 22.10 4.74 -1.74
CA ALA A 284 21.55 3.76 -2.70
C ALA A 284 21.12 4.41 -4.01
N LYS A 285 20.53 5.59 -3.95
CA LYS A 285 20.12 6.39 -5.10
C LYS A 285 21.29 6.84 -5.99
N THR A 286 22.46 7.07 -5.41
CA THR A 286 23.66 7.54 -6.13
C THR A 286 24.58 6.41 -6.57
N ARG A 287 24.29 5.17 -6.17
CA ARG A 287 25.05 4.00 -6.60
C ARG A 287 24.71 3.59 -8.03
N PRO A 288 25.64 3.00 -8.77
CA PRO A 288 25.27 2.26 -9.95
C PRO A 288 24.16 1.26 -9.64
N ARG A 289 23.29 1.01 -10.61
CA ARG A 289 22.17 0.09 -10.48
C ARG A 289 22.58 -1.25 -9.89
N GLY A 290 21.61 -1.89 -9.23
CA GLY A 290 21.77 -3.17 -8.61
C GLY A 290 21.90 -3.10 -7.10
N TYR A 291 21.54 -1.97 -6.47
CA TYR A 291 21.58 -1.85 -5.03
C TYR A 291 20.63 -0.76 -4.48
N SER A 292 19.34 -1.05 -4.50
CA SER A 292 18.36 -0.21 -3.82
C SER A 292 17.69 -0.98 -2.70
N CYS A 293 17.69 -0.42 -1.52
CA CYS A 293 17.02 -0.98 -0.36
C CYS A 293 15.91 -0.06 0.15
N GLU A 294 15.70 1.05 -0.53
CA GLU A 294 14.51 1.87 -0.33
C GLU A 294 13.35 1.26 -1.10
N GLU A 295 12.16 1.50 -0.63
CA GLU A 295 10.94 1.07 -1.29
C GLU A 295 10.61 2.05 -2.40
N LEU A 296 10.71 1.57 -3.63
CA LEU A 296 10.45 2.31 -4.86
C LEU A 296 9.14 1.83 -5.47
N GLY A 297 8.46 2.71 -6.19
CA GLY A 297 7.19 2.39 -6.80
C GLY A 297 7.33 1.59 -8.09
N GLY A 298 6.52 0.55 -8.21
CA GLY A 298 6.39 -0.30 -9.38
C GLY A 298 4.99 -0.31 -9.97
N LEU A 299 4.90 -0.79 -11.21
CA LEU A 299 3.67 -0.90 -11.96
C LEU A 299 3.56 -2.28 -12.60
N ALA A 300 2.40 -2.90 -12.44
CA ALA A 300 2.03 -4.14 -13.08
C ALA A 300 0.57 -4.09 -13.55
N HIS A 301 0.14 -5.04 -14.33
CA HIS A 301 -1.28 -5.21 -14.60
C HIS A 301 -1.73 -6.64 -14.34
N LEU A 302 -3.03 -6.77 -14.07
CA LEU A 302 -3.74 -8.01 -13.83
C LEU A 302 -4.80 -8.17 -14.90
N GLU A 303 -5.06 -9.39 -15.33
CA GLU A 303 -6.25 -9.67 -16.09
C GLU A 303 -7.47 -9.70 -15.16
N ARG A 304 -8.60 -9.17 -15.63
CA ARG A 304 -9.83 -9.14 -14.82
C ARG A 304 -10.36 -10.55 -14.53
N VAL A 305 -10.13 -11.48 -15.46
CA VAL A 305 -10.60 -12.87 -15.37
C VAL A 305 -9.72 -13.69 -14.43
N ASP A 306 -8.40 -13.41 -14.43
CA ASP A 306 -7.43 -14.04 -13.55
C ASP A 306 -6.66 -12.98 -12.75
N PRO A 307 -7.17 -12.58 -11.57
CA PRO A 307 -6.55 -11.54 -10.74
C PRO A 307 -5.20 -11.97 -10.13
N PHE A 308 -4.79 -13.21 -10.36
CA PHE A 308 -3.51 -13.76 -9.89
C PHE A 308 -2.45 -13.84 -10.99
N SER A 309 -2.84 -13.58 -12.24
CA SER A 309 -1.92 -13.46 -13.38
C SER A 309 -1.36 -12.03 -13.41
N VAL A 310 -0.24 -11.81 -12.71
CA VAL A 310 0.42 -10.51 -12.62
C VAL A 310 1.48 -10.37 -13.68
N ARG A 311 1.39 -9.32 -14.49
CA ARG A 311 2.41 -8.95 -15.46
C ARG A 311 3.04 -7.60 -15.13
N ARG A 312 4.34 -7.57 -14.86
CA ARG A 312 5.08 -6.34 -14.61
C ARG A 312 5.18 -5.47 -15.85
N VAL A 313 4.82 -4.20 -15.72
CA VAL A 313 5.14 -3.14 -16.66
C VAL A 313 6.55 -2.60 -16.34
N SER A 314 6.85 -2.38 -15.07
CA SER A 314 8.18 -1.96 -14.57
C SER A 314 9.09 -3.18 -14.30
N ARG A 315 9.39 -3.97 -15.34
CA ARG A 315 10.12 -5.23 -15.17
C ARG A 315 11.57 -5.05 -14.78
N PHE A 316 12.27 -4.09 -15.40
CA PHE A 316 13.72 -3.97 -15.29
C PHE A 316 14.19 -2.84 -14.38
N GLU A 317 13.30 -1.91 -14.05
CA GLU A 317 13.55 -0.75 -13.21
C GLU A 317 12.28 -0.28 -12.54
N ALA A 318 12.41 0.43 -11.41
CA ALA A 318 11.29 1.06 -10.74
C ALA A 318 10.61 2.09 -11.65
N ALA A 319 9.28 2.14 -11.63
CA ALA A 319 8.50 3.11 -12.40
C ALA A 319 8.51 4.50 -11.74
N PHE A 320 8.55 4.54 -10.41
CA PHE A 320 8.41 5.76 -9.62
C PHE A 320 9.53 5.84 -8.60
N VAL A 321 10.33 6.90 -8.70
CA VAL A 321 11.44 7.19 -7.79
C VAL A 321 11.40 8.68 -7.46
N SER A 322 11.36 9.02 -6.17
CA SER A 322 11.47 10.43 -5.78
C SER A 322 12.82 11.01 -6.22
N PRO A 323 12.86 12.24 -6.76
CA PRO A 323 14.10 12.91 -7.08
C PRO A 323 14.92 13.28 -5.83
N PHE A 324 14.35 13.11 -4.62
CA PHE A 324 14.91 13.55 -3.36
C PHE A 324 15.23 12.40 -2.40
N GLY A 325 16.09 12.68 -1.42
CA GLY A 325 16.44 11.77 -0.33
C GLY A 325 16.95 10.42 -0.85
N THR A 326 16.40 9.32 -0.32
CA THR A 326 16.74 7.96 -0.72
C THR A 326 16.03 7.49 -1.98
N GLY A 327 15.18 8.33 -2.59
CA GLY A 327 14.35 7.96 -3.73
C GLY A 327 12.99 7.35 -3.37
N CYS A 328 12.63 7.29 -2.08
CA CYS A 328 11.39 6.71 -1.60
C CYS A 328 10.18 7.23 -2.37
N SER A 329 9.40 6.31 -2.93
CA SER A 329 8.13 6.56 -3.60
C SER A 329 7.26 5.31 -3.43
N ARG A 330 6.52 5.24 -2.32
CA ARG A 330 5.84 4.02 -1.90
C ARG A 330 4.41 4.27 -1.41
N TYR A 331 3.68 3.18 -1.15
CA TYR A 331 2.28 3.23 -0.74
C TYR A 331 1.43 4.06 -1.70
N VAL A 332 1.65 3.84 -3.00
CA VAL A 332 0.81 4.47 -4.02
C VAL A 332 -0.61 3.97 -3.86
N ASP A 333 -1.55 4.92 -3.79
CA ASP A 333 -2.98 4.64 -3.87
C ASP A 333 -3.63 5.52 -4.95
N VAL A 334 -4.70 5.04 -5.57
CA VAL A 334 -5.40 5.75 -6.65
C VAL A 334 -6.90 5.65 -6.45
N LEU A 335 -7.52 6.80 -6.24
CA LEU A 335 -8.96 6.98 -6.22
C LEU A 335 -9.48 7.39 -7.59
N VAL A 336 -10.55 6.76 -8.03
CA VAL A 336 -11.37 7.24 -9.16
C VAL A 336 -12.40 8.22 -8.59
N ASP A 337 -12.25 9.49 -8.93
CA ASP A 337 -13.23 10.53 -8.62
C ASP A 337 -14.12 10.81 -9.83
N GLU A 338 -15.06 11.76 -9.76
CA GLU A 338 -16.08 12.00 -10.79
C GLU A 338 -15.48 12.31 -12.17
N ASP A 339 -14.42 13.14 -12.20
CA ASP A 339 -13.81 13.63 -13.42
C ASP A 339 -12.27 13.48 -13.46
N ALA A 340 -11.69 12.82 -12.45
CA ALA A 340 -10.24 12.68 -12.31
C ALA A 340 -9.83 11.35 -11.70
N LEU A 341 -8.59 10.94 -11.94
CA LEU A 341 -7.86 9.99 -11.10
C LEU A 341 -7.00 10.78 -10.13
N ILE A 342 -7.16 10.51 -8.85
CA ILE A 342 -6.39 11.15 -7.77
C ILE A 342 -5.45 10.12 -7.18
N ALA A 343 -4.15 10.38 -7.26
CA ALA A 343 -3.13 9.51 -6.69
C ALA A 343 -2.51 10.12 -5.44
N THR A 344 -2.25 9.29 -4.44
CA THR A 344 -1.48 9.64 -3.25
C THR A 344 -0.31 8.67 -3.07
N TRP A 345 0.80 9.16 -2.54
CA TRP A 345 1.94 8.30 -2.19
C TRP A 345 2.84 8.98 -1.16
N GLN A 346 3.63 8.18 -0.48
CA GLN A 346 4.69 8.66 0.41
C GLN A 346 5.92 9.00 -0.43
N GLN A 347 6.40 10.25 -0.34
CA GLN A 347 7.50 10.74 -1.17
C GLN A 347 8.69 11.18 -0.31
N GLY A 348 9.88 10.68 -0.64
CA GLY A 348 11.15 11.17 -0.05
C GLY A 348 11.36 12.65 -0.35
N GLN A 349 11.81 13.42 0.65
CA GLN A 349 12.09 14.86 0.56
C GLN A 349 13.58 15.15 0.72
N PRO A 350 14.06 16.36 0.36
CA PRO A 350 15.47 16.75 0.51
C PRO A 350 16.00 16.67 1.95
N ASP A 351 15.13 16.89 2.95
CA ASP A 351 15.45 16.83 4.38
C ASP A 351 15.41 15.39 4.94
N GLY A 352 15.11 14.40 4.08
CA GLY A 352 15.01 12.99 4.45
C GLY A 352 13.66 12.60 5.09
N SER A 353 12.73 13.52 5.27
CA SER A 353 11.36 13.22 5.67
C SER A 353 10.56 12.61 4.51
N GLN A 354 9.39 12.02 4.82
CA GLN A 354 8.54 11.41 3.81
C GLN A 354 7.05 11.74 4.09
N PRO A 355 6.57 12.91 3.65
CA PRO A 355 5.16 13.27 3.70
C PRO A 355 4.31 12.40 2.76
N LEU A 356 2.99 12.43 2.96
CA LEU A 356 2.03 12.02 1.97
C LEU A 356 1.83 13.16 0.96
N VAL A 357 1.98 12.84 -0.30
CA VAL A 357 1.75 13.78 -1.41
C VAL A 357 0.58 13.32 -2.26
N LEU A 358 0.05 14.23 -3.07
CA LEU A 358 -1.09 14.01 -3.96
C LEU A 358 -0.85 14.65 -5.31
N ASN A 359 -1.29 13.97 -6.37
CA ASN A 359 -1.46 14.49 -7.72
C ASN A 359 -2.81 14.06 -8.29
N SER A 360 -3.37 14.85 -9.19
CA SER A 360 -4.66 14.58 -9.84
C SER A 360 -4.52 14.72 -11.36
N VAL A 361 -5.12 13.78 -12.10
CA VAL A 361 -5.12 13.76 -13.56
C VAL A 361 -6.57 13.68 -14.06
N PRO A 362 -7.03 14.63 -14.89
CA PRO A 362 -8.37 14.61 -15.48
C PRO A 362 -8.62 13.31 -16.27
N LEU A 363 -9.83 12.75 -16.16
CA LEU A 363 -10.21 11.53 -16.89
C LEU A 363 -10.09 11.69 -18.41
N ASP A 364 -10.28 12.89 -18.97
CA ASP A 364 -10.09 13.13 -20.39
C ASP A 364 -8.62 12.94 -20.80
N THR A 365 -7.67 13.44 -20.00
CA THR A 365 -6.24 13.18 -20.21
C THR A 365 -5.90 11.68 -20.09
N VAL A 366 -6.52 10.98 -19.13
CA VAL A 366 -6.38 9.52 -19.00
C VAL A 366 -6.89 8.81 -20.25
N ARG A 367 -8.04 9.24 -20.78
CA ARG A 367 -8.62 8.70 -22.02
C ARG A 367 -7.74 8.96 -23.24
N GLU A 368 -7.13 10.12 -23.35
CA GLU A 368 -6.17 10.44 -24.42
C GLU A 368 -4.97 9.49 -24.43
N VAL A 369 -4.41 9.21 -23.24
CA VAL A 369 -3.24 8.31 -23.08
C VAL A 369 -3.60 6.86 -23.39
N LEU A 370 -4.75 6.39 -22.90
CA LEU A 370 -5.18 5.00 -23.05
C LEU A 370 -5.93 4.72 -24.37
N GLY A 371 -6.40 5.76 -25.03
CA GLY A 371 -7.15 5.65 -26.29
C GLY A 371 -6.36 5.01 -27.42
N GLU A 372 -7.04 4.70 -28.51
CA GLU A 372 -6.39 4.24 -29.73
C GLU A 372 -5.63 5.40 -30.38
N ASP A 373 -4.43 5.13 -30.88
CA ASP A 373 -3.72 6.05 -31.77
C ASP A 373 -4.62 6.27 -33.00
N ARG A 374 -5.02 7.52 -33.25
CA ARG A 374 -5.86 7.94 -34.38
C ARG A 374 -5.11 7.74 -35.71
#